data_bb534c00360024e8e4381e2c931ed066
#
_entry.id   bb534c00360024e8e4381e2c931ed066
#
_cell.length_a   1.000
_cell.length_b   1.000
_cell.length_c   1.000
_cell.angle_alpha   90.00
_cell.angle_beta   90.00
_cell.angle_gamma   90.00
#
_symmetry.space_group_name_H-M   'P 1'
#
loop_
_entity.id
_entity.type
_entity.pdbx_description
1 polymer ?
#
loop_
_entity_poly.entity_id
_entity_poly.type
_entity_poly.pdbx_seq_one_letter_code
_entity_poly.pdbx_strand_id
1 'polypeptide(L)'
;METPLPSSAMSREYLFMVACCRSLFDPAARPAIAAQAGGIDVARLVEVAGRHRVEGIVWAAFRGAGIDDPALEPLGAAARTISRQGLRAAAESARLQSAFGTAGIDLLFLKGLTVGQIAFGNAFVKMSWDIDLLVASADVGAAADLLARLGYRCTSPGDRADLVRWHAANKESVWRSGDGLHHVELHSRLADNPELIPDIGMASPRQIVAIAPGIDLPTLATDELFAYLCVHGASSAWFRLKWVADLAGLLRGRDGDGIERLYRRSQTLGSARAAAQALMVVDALFGLPLPSGLRNVLERSAVNRWLAAAALRELAAPRAPTERRLGTAMIHLTQLLLKPGPMFAWRELRRQAQVALANR
;
A
#
# COMPACT_ATOMS: atom_id res chain seq x y z
N MET A 1 -12.93 -17.93 -21.92
CA MET A 1 -12.98 -18.87 -20.79
C MET A 1 -12.76 -18.02 -19.54
N GLU A 2 -13.87 -17.61 -18.92
CA GLU A 2 -13.85 -16.84 -17.68
C GLU A 2 -13.08 -17.64 -16.63
N THR A 3 -12.02 -17.09 -16.10
CA THR A 3 -11.39 -17.63 -14.89
C THR A 3 -12.30 -17.23 -13.74
N PRO A 4 -13.19 -18.09 -13.24
CA PRO A 4 -14.05 -17.69 -12.14
C PRO A 4 -13.12 -17.47 -10.95
N LEU A 5 -13.21 -16.26 -10.36
CA LEU A 5 -12.80 -16.10 -8.98
C LEU A 5 -13.37 -17.26 -8.20
N PRO A 6 -12.65 -17.90 -7.29
CA PRO A 6 -13.25 -18.83 -6.37
C PRO A 6 -14.15 -18.04 -5.41
N SER A 7 -15.34 -17.64 -5.89
CA SER A 7 -16.37 -17.03 -5.04
C SER A 7 -16.77 -17.98 -3.89
N SER A 8 -16.53 -19.27 -4.04
CA SER A 8 -16.71 -20.28 -3.00
C SER A 8 -15.62 -20.25 -1.91
N ALA A 9 -14.51 -19.50 -2.09
CA ALA A 9 -13.43 -19.44 -1.12
C ALA A 9 -13.45 -18.15 -0.26
N MET A 10 -14.24 -17.14 -0.65
CA MET A 10 -14.35 -15.87 0.06
C MET A 10 -15.57 -15.88 0.99
N SER A 11 -15.35 -15.54 2.28
CA SER A 11 -16.47 -15.43 3.22
C SER A 11 -17.41 -14.28 2.84
N ARG A 12 -18.64 -14.34 3.33
CA ARG A 12 -19.65 -13.30 3.13
C ARG A 12 -19.15 -11.95 3.69
N GLU A 13 -18.53 -11.97 4.84
CA GLU A 13 -17.96 -10.79 5.51
C GLU A 13 -16.82 -10.19 4.71
N TYR A 14 -15.99 -11.03 4.07
CA TYR A 14 -14.94 -10.54 3.17
C TYR A 14 -15.52 -9.80 1.96
N LEU A 15 -16.51 -10.38 1.29
CA LEU A 15 -17.16 -9.74 0.13
C LEU A 15 -17.91 -8.48 0.53
N PHE A 16 -18.54 -8.48 1.71
CA PHE A 16 -19.19 -7.30 2.26
C PHE A 16 -18.16 -6.20 2.59
N MET A 17 -17.02 -6.55 3.16
CA MET A 17 -15.91 -5.62 3.40
C MET A 17 -15.38 -4.99 2.09
N VAL A 18 -15.28 -5.77 1.00
CA VAL A 18 -14.94 -5.25 -0.33
C VAL A 18 -15.99 -4.25 -0.80
N ALA A 19 -17.29 -4.55 -0.63
CA ALA A 19 -18.39 -3.64 -0.97
C ALA A 19 -18.31 -2.34 -0.13
N CYS A 20 -18.00 -2.43 1.16
CA CYS A 20 -17.76 -1.27 2.02
C CYS A 20 -16.61 -0.39 1.48
N CYS A 21 -15.48 -0.98 1.10
CA CYS A 21 -14.38 -0.23 0.49
C CYS A 21 -14.82 0.48 -0.80
N ARG A 22 -15.58 -0.21 -1.66
CA ARG A 22 -16.11 0.36 -2.90
C ARG A 22 -17.00 1.57 -2.64
N SER A 23 -17.84 1.54 -1.63
CA SER A 23 -18.82 2.61 -1.36
C SER A 23 -18.18 3.97 -1.00
N LEU A 24 -16.89 4.01 -0.64
CA LEU A 24 -16.18 5.25 -0.35
C LEU A 24 -15.80 6.01 -1.62
N PHE A 25 -15.51 5.30 -2.69
CA PHE A 25 -15.16 5.92 -3.97
C PHE A 25 -16.25 5.76 -5.05
N ASP A 26 -17.30 4.97 -4.78
CA ASP A 26 -18.50 4.84 -5.63
C ASP A 26 -19.76 5.06 -4.76
N PRO A 27 -20.26 6.30 -4.64
CA PRO A 27 -21.45 6.58 -3.83
C PRO A 27 -22.69 5.80 -4.26
N ALA A 28 -22.79 5.37 -5.52
CA ALA A 28 -23.90 4.55 -6.01
C ALA A 28 -23.93 3.16 -5.40
N ALA A 29 -22.82 2.68 -4.82
CA ALA A 29 -22.75 1.41 -4.11
C ALA A 29 -23.31 1.46 -2.67
N ARG A 30 -23.57 2.65 -2.08
CA ARG A 30 -24.03 2.79 -0.68
C ARG A 30 -25.37 2.10 -0.35
N PRO A 31 -26.42 2.17 -1.20
CA PRO A 31 -27.67 1.48 -0.91
C PRO A 31 -27.50 -0.03 -0.76
N ALA A 32 -26.55 -0.63 -1.50
CA ALA A 32 -26.26 -2.06 -1.38
C ALA A 32 -25.66 -2.44 -0.02
N ILE A 33 -24.94 -1.52 0.66
CA ILE A 33 -24.41 -1.75 2.01
C ILE A 33 -25.56 -1.95 3.00
N ALA A 34 -26.56 -1.04 2.98
CA ALA A 34 -27.71 -1.16 3.87
C ALA A 34 -28.50 -2.47 3.63
N ALA A 35 -28.71 -2.84 2.35
CA ALA A 35 -29.43 -4.06 2.00
C ALA A 35 -28.72 -5.36 2.42
N GLN A 36 -27.39 -5.37 2.46
CA GLN A 36 -26.58 -6.56 2.75
C GLN A 36 -26.21 -6.69 4.22
N ALA A 37 -26.23 -5.60 5.00
CA ALA A 37 -25.76 -5.55 6.39
C ALA A 37 -26.52 -6.51 7.33
N GLY A 38 -27.84 -6.69 7.12
CA GLY A 38 -28.72 -7.47 8.01
C GLY A 38 -28.42 -8.98 8.09
N GLY A 39 -27.41 -9.48 7.40
CA GLY A 39 -27.05 -10.90 7.48
C GLY A 39 -25.56 -11.14 7.67
N ILE A 40 -24.83 -10.12 8.10
CA ILE A 40 -23.38 -10.17 8.33
C ILE A 40 -23.12 -10.51 9.79
N ASP A 41 -22.20 -11.46 10.02
CA ASP A 41 -21.62 -11.65 11.35
C ASP A 41 -20.66 -10.50 11.64
N VAL A 42 -21.11 -9.59 12.52
CA VAL A 42 -20.36 -8.36 12.85
C VAL A 42 -19.03 -8.69 13.55
N ALA A 43 -18.99 -9.70 14.44
CA ALA A 43 -17.77 -10.09 15.12
C ALA A 43 -16.71 -10.59 14.10
N ARG A 44 -17.16 -11.40 13.16
CA ARG A 44 -16.31 -11.90 12.07
C ARG A 44 -15.87 -10.76 11.13
N LEU A 45 -16.78 -9.82 10.83
CA LEU A 45 -16.44 -8.65 10.01
C LEU A 45 -15.35 -7.80 10.68
N VAL A 46 -15.43 -7.55 11.99
CA VAL A 46 -14.41 -6.83 12.77
C VAL A 46 -13.06 -7.52 12.65
N GLU A 47 -13.01 -8.84 12.83
CA GLU A 47 -11.77 -9.62 12.71
C GLU A 47 -11.17 -9.51 11.29
N VAL A 48 -11.99 -9.70 10.26
CA VAL A 48 -11.55 -9.63 8.86
C VAL A 48 -11.10 -8.22 8.49
N ALA A 49 -11.84 -7.18 8.92
CA ALA A 49 -11.47 -5.78 8.68
C ALA A 49 -10.13 -5.42 9.35
N GLY A 50 -9.90 -5.87 10.57
CA GLY A 50 -8.64 -5.70 11.28
C GLY A 50 -7.47 -6.37 10.57
N ARG A 51 -7.65 -7.63 10.14
CA ARG A 51 -6.65 -8.35 9.34
C ARG A 51 -6.26 -7.57 8.08
N HIS A 52 -7.24 -6.99 7.39
CA HIS A 52 -7.04 -6.25 6.15
C HIS A 52 -6.68 -4.77 6.35
N ARG A 53 -6.69 -4.28 7.59
CA ARG A 53 -6.41 -2.89 7.99
C ARG A 53 -7.34 -1.89 7.30
N VAL A 54 -8.64 -2.19 7.26
CA VAL A 54 -9.68 -1.37 6.62
C VAL A 54 -10.83 -1.02 7.58
N GLU A 55 -10.64 -1.15 8.89
CA GLU A 55 -11.67 -0.92 9.92
C GLU A 55 -12.29 0.48 9.80
N GLY A 56 -11.46 1.51 9.63
CA GLY A 56 -11.94 2.88 9.46
C GLY A 56 -12.72 3.08 8.16
N ILE A 57 -12.33 2.38 7.08
CA ILE A 57 -13.05 2.37 5.80
C ILE A 57 -14.42 1.71 5.96
N VAL A 58 -14.45 0.53 6.59
CA VAL A 58 -15.70 -0.21 6.83
C VAL A 58 -16.64 0.60 7.73
N TRP A 59 -16.12 1.19 8.81
CA TRP A 59 -16.89 2.09 9.67
C TRP A 59 -17.49 3.27 8.90
N ALA A 60 -16.68 3.95 8.06
CA ALA A 60 -17.15 5.07 7.25
C ALA A 60 -18.24 4.65 6.26
N ALA A 61 -18.17 3.43 5.72
CA ALA A 61 -19.21 2.88 4.84
C ALA A 61 -20.54 2.67 5.58
N PHE A 62 -20.53 2.10 6.80
CA PHE A 62 -21.72 1.95 7.64
C PHE A 62 -22.35 3.31 7.96
N ARG A 63 -21.53 4.28 8.40
CA ARG A 63 -22.01 5.65 8.68
C ARG A 63 -22.59 6.33 7.43
N GLY A 64 -21.94 6.16 6.29
CA GLY A 64 -22.40 6.68 5.00
C GLY A 64 -23.71 6.03 4.50
N ALA A 65 -24.01 4.80 4.94
CA ALA A 65 -25.24 4.09 4.67
C ALA A 65 -26.35 4.34 5.71
N GLY A 66 -26.07 5.17 6.73
CA GLY A 66 -27.03 5.48 7.81
C GLY A 66 -27.29 4.33 8.78
N ILE A 67 -26.38 3.35 8.85
CA ILE A 67 -26.50 2.21 9.76
C ILE A 67 -25.88 2.58 11.12
N ASP A 68 -26.71 2.47 12.17
CA ASP A 68 -26.33 2.75 13.56
C ASP A 68 -26.70 1.53 14.42
N ASP A 69 -25.78 0.57 14.50
CA ASP A 69 -25.93 -0.67 15.25
C ASP A 69 -24.87 -0.71 16.37
N PRO A 70 -25.28 -0.88 17.64
CA PRO A 70 -24.36 -0.99 18.78
C PRO A 70 -23.31 -2.10 18.61
N ALA A 71 -23.61 -3.17 17.88
CA ALA A 71 -22.67 -4.25 17.58
C ALA A 71 -21.46 -3.78 16.77
N LEU A 72 -21.56 -2.63 16.07
CA LEU A 72 -20.47 -2.02 15.30
C LEU A 72 -19.49 -1.19 16.14
N GLU A 73 -19.73 -1.04 17.47
CA GLU A 73 -18.88 -0.23 18.34
C GLU A 73 -17.39 -0.59 18.27
N PRO A 74 -16.96 -1.86 18.15
CA PRO A 74 -15.55 -2.18 17.97
C PRO A 74 -14.93 -1.53 16.72
N LEU A 75 -15.67 -1.46 15.59
CA LEU A 75 -15.23 -0.76 14.38
C LEU A 75 -15.17 0.76 14.62
N GLY A 76 -16.16 1.31 15.32
CA GLY A 76 -16.18 2.72 15.72
C GLY A 76 -14.99 3.10 16.59
N ALA A 77 -14.66 2.28 17.59
CA ALA A 77 -13.51 2.49 18.46
C ALA A 77 -12.17 2.42 17.66
N ALA A 78 -12.04 1.44 16.77
CA ALA A 78 -10.89 1.32 15.87
C ALA A 78 -10.78 2.56 14.96
N ALA A 79 -11.87 2.99 14.33
CA ALA A 79 -11.90 4.17 13.47
C ALA A 79 -11.48 5.46 14.20
N ARG A 80 -11.97 5.67 15.43
CA ARG A 80 -11.53 6.81 16.27
C ARG A 80 -10.06 6.75 16.61
N THR A 81 -9.52 5.56 16.86
CA THR A 81 -8.08 5.36 17.12
C THR A 81 -7.27 5.65 15.86
N ILE A 82 -7.68 5.15 14.70
CA ILE A 82 -7.06 5.41 13.40
C ILE A 82 -7.04 6.92 13.11
N SER A 83 -8.17 7.60 13.28
CA SER A 83 -8.26 9.05 13.04
C SER A 83 -7.34 9.86 13.96
N ARG A 84 -7.28 9.52 15.27
CA ARG A 84 -6.37 10.18 16.22
C ARG A 84 -4.90 9.96 15.86
N GLN A 85 -4.53 8.74 15.47
CA GLN A 85 -3.18 8.43 15.02
C GLN A 85 -2.85 9.17 13.72
N GLY A 86 -3.79 9.23 12.78
CA GLY A 86 -3.65 9.99 11.54
C GLY A 86 -3.42 11.49 11.77
N LEU A 87 -4.18 12.11 12.69
CA LEU A 87 -3.97 13.51 13.05
C LEU A 87 -2.59 13.76 13.67
N ARG A 88 -2.12 12.87 14.56
CA ARG A 88 -0.75 12.95 15.11
C ARG A 88 0.30 12.80 14.02
N ALA A 89 0.12 11.82 13.13
CA ALA A 89 1.02 11.61 12.00
C ALA A 89 1.05 12.81 11.06
N ALA A 90 -0.08 13.51 10.84
CA ALA A 90 -0.13 14.71 10.02
C ALA A 90 0.66 15.87 10.64
N ALA A 91 0.48 16.12 11.94
CA ALA A 91 1.23 17.15 12.66
C ALA A 91 2.74 16.83 12.66
N GLU A 92 3.11 15.57 12.88
CA GLU A 92 4.50 15.13 12.86
C GLU A 92 5.11 15.20 11.45
N SER A 93 4.35 14.85 10.42
CA SER A 93 4.79 14.99 9.02
C SER A 93 5.09 16.45 8.67
N ALA A 94 4.25 17.40 9.11
CA ALA A 94 4.51 18.82 8.91
C ALA A 94 5.78 19.29 9.66
N ARG A 95 5.99 18.80 10.89
CA ARG A 95 7.21 19.11 11.67
C ARG A 95 8.46 18.56 10.99
N LEU A 96 8.41 17.31 10.52
CA LEU A 96 9.52 16.69 9.79
C LEU A 96 9.80 17.42 8.49
N GLN A 97 8.79 17.75 7.69
CA GLN A 97 8.93 18.50 6.45
C GLN A 97 9.63 19.85 6.68
N SER A 98 9.22 20.59 7.70
CA SER A 98 9.84 21.87 8.07
C SER A 98 11.30 21.69 8.49
N ALA A 99 11.60 20.69 9.32
CA ALA A 99 12.95 20.43 9.82
C ALA A 99 13.91 20.01 8.69
N PHE A 100 13.45 19.12 7.80
CA PHE A 100 14.20 18.67 6.63
C PHE A 100 14.45 19.81 5.66
N GLY A 101 13.41 20.63 5.38
CA GLY A 101 13.55 21.83 4.54
C GLY A 101 14.56 22.84 5.12
N THR A 102 14.54 23.08 6.44
CA THR A 102 15.52 23.95 7.11
C THR A 102 16.94 23.39 7.02
N ALA A 103 17.10 22.06 7.01
CA ALA A 103 18.38 21.40 6.85
C ALA A 103 18.83 21.29 5.38
N GLY A 104 18.04 21.76 4.42
CA GLY A 104 18.31 21.65 2.98
C GLY A 104 18.20 20.24 2.43
N ILE A 105 17.50 19.34 3.14
CA ILE A 105 17.27 17.94 2.72
C ILE A 105 15.89 17.85 2.07
N ASP A 106 15.86 17.52 0.79
CA ASP A 106 14.61 17.30 0.07
C ASP A 106 14.00 15.93 0.44
N LEU A 107 12.67 15.86 0.55
CA LEU A 107 11.96 14.63 0.90
C LEU A 107 10.62 14.48 0.18
N LEU A 108 10.15 13.22 0.06
CA LEU A 108 8.80 12.89 -0.37
C LEU A 108 8.14 11.95 0.64
N PHE A 109 6.83 12.14 0.86
CA PHE A 109 5.99 11.20 1.62
C PHE A 109 5.41 10.16 0.68
N LEU A 110 5.74 8.88 0.86
CA LEU A 110 5.44 7.82 -0.12
C LEU A 110 4.04 7.24 -0.02
N LYS A 111 3.54 7.06 1.18
CA LYS A 111 2.29 6.34 1.50
C LYS A 111 1.53 7.03 2.64
N GLY A 112 0.66 6.29 3.30
CA GLY A 112 -0.04 6.75 4.49
C GLY A 112 -1.06 7.85 4.18
N LEU A 113 -0.82 9.04 4.71
CA LEU A 113 -1.74 10.18 4.63
C LEU A 113 -1.96 10.66 3.19
N THR A 114 -0.89 10.78 2.40
CA THR A 114 -0.98 11.26 1.02
C THR A 114 -1.83 10.35 0.15
N VAL A 115 -1.59 9.04 0.24
CA VAL A 115 -2.39 8.04 -0.49
C VAL A 115 -3.82 7.99 0.04
N GLY A 116 -4.03 8.09 1.36
CA GLY A 116 -5.37 8.16 1.96
C GLY A 116 -6.18 9.34 1.42
N GLN A 117 -5.57 10.51 1.33
CA GLN A 117 -6.20 11.72 0.78
C GLN A 117 -6.53 11.58 -0.71
N ILE A 118 -5.57 11.09 -1.52
CA ILE A 118 -5.77 10.89 -2.96
C ILE A 118 -6.85 9.86 -3.24
N ALA A 119 -6.81 8.71 -2.56
CA ALA A 119 -7.70 7.58 -2.84
C ALA A 119 -9.12 7.80 -2.31
N PHE A 120 -9.27 8.37 -1.12
CA PHE A 120 -10.56 8.43 -0.42
C PHE A 120 -11.07 9.85 -0.17
N GLY A 121 -10.29 10.88 -0.48
CA GLY A 121 -10.62 12.27 -0.10
C GLY A 121 -10.55 12.52 1.41
N ASN A 122 -9.97 11.59 2.16
CA ASN A 122 -9.83 11.65 3.61
C ASN A 122 -8.55 10.90 4.06
N ALA A 123 -7.54 11.65 4.47
CA ALA A 123 -6.26 11.10 4.93
C ALA A 123 -6.38 10.23 6.19
N PHE A 124 -7.46 10.38 6.97
CA PHE A 124 -7.63 9.82 8.30
C PHE A 124 -8.55 8.61 8.36
N VAL A 125 -9.07 8.14 7.22
CA VAL A 125 -10.01 7.01 7.16
C VAL A 125 -9.31 5.66 7.20
N LYS A 126 -8.01 5.61 6.87
CA LYS A 126 -7.25 4.37 6.83
C LYS A 126 -6.09 4.39 7.81
N MET A 127 -5.73 3.20 8.30
CA MET A 127 -4.61 3.03 9.20
C MET A 127 -3.28 3.34 8.50
N SER A 128 -2.49 4.24 9.11
CA SER A 128 -1.10 4.50 8.79
C SER A 128 -0.30 4.44 10.09
N TRP A 129 0.57 3.44 10.24
CA TRP A 129 1.39 3.27 11.44
C TRP A 129 2.69 4.05 11.36
N ASP A 130 3.16 4.28 10.17
CA ASP A 130 4.48 4.71 9.76
C ASP A 130 4.38 5.96 8.89
N ILE A 131 5.36 6.81 9.03
CA ILE A 131 5.61 7.95 8.14
C ILE A 131 6.74 7.50 7.21
N ASP A 132 6.39 7.22 5.95
CA ASP A 132 7.35 6.79 4.93
C ASP A 132 7.99 8.01 4.26
N LEU A 133 9.26 8.25 4.52
CA LEU A 133 10.04 9.35 3.95
C LEU A 133 11.02 8.83 2.90
N LEU A 134 10.98 9.36 1.69
CA LEU A 134 12.02 9.13 0.69
C LEU A 134 12.96 10.33 0.66
N VAL A 135 14.27 10.07 0.71
CA VAL A 135 15.33 11.05 0.50
C VAL A 135 16.29 10.55 -0.57
N ALA A 136 17.12 11.42 -1.12
CA ALA A 136 18.19 10.98 -2.01
C ALA A 136 19.18 10.08 -1.26
N SER A 137 19.71 9.06 -1.94
CA SER A 137 20.66 8.12 -1.31
C SER A 137 21.90 8.83 -0.73
N ALA A 138 22.32 9.96 -1.33
CA ALA A 138 23.41 10.78 -0.84
C ALA A 138 23.07 11.47 0.49
N ASP A 139 21.80 11.74 0.76
CA ASP A 139 21.35 12.50 1.93
C ASP A 139 20.98 11.59 3.12
N VAL A 140 21.04 10.26 2.98
CA VAL A 140 20.67 9.31 4.04
C VAL A 140 21.41 9.58 5.36
N GLY A 141 22.70 9.85 5.30
CA GLY A 141 23.49 10.15 6.51
C GLY A 141 23.02 11.43 7.20
N ALA A 142 22.85 12.52 6.43
CA ALA A 142 22.37 13.80 6.95
C ALA A 142 20.93 13.70 7.49
N ALA A 143 20.06 12.96 6.81
CA ALA A 143 18.69 12.69 7.23
C ALA A 143 18.64 11.87 8.54
N ALA A 144 19.49 10.86 8.67
CA ALA A 144 19.62 10.07 9.89
C ALA A 144 20.10 10.91 11.08
N ASP A 145 21.10 11.77 10.86
CA ASP A 145 21.59 12.69 11.89
C ASP A 145 20.52 13.70 12.30
N LEU A 146 19.74 14.19 11.35
CA LEU A 146 18.61 15.08 11.64
C LEU A 146 17.55 14.36 12.47
N LEU A 147 17.11 13.15 12.09
CA LEU A 147 16.16 12.36 12.86
C LEU A 147 16.64 12.13 14.30
N ALA A 148 17.93 11.83 14.49
CA ALA A 148 18.49 11.67 15.83
C ALA A 148 18.46 12.97 16.65
N ARG A 149 18.78 14.13 16.05
CA ARG A 149 18.64 15.43 16.71
C ARG A 149 17.19 15.77 17.06
N LEU A 150 16.24 15.29 16.26
CA LEU A 150 14.80 15.44 16.51
C LEU A 150 14.27 14.46 17.58
N GLY A 151 15.13 13.64 18.19
CA GLY A 151 14.78 12.72 19.27
C GLY A 151 14.34 11.32 18.81
N TYR A 152 14.55 10.97 17.53
CA TYR A 152 14.32 9.64 17.04
C TYR A 152 15.51 8.72 17.31
N ARG A 153 15.22 7.42 17.51
CA ARG A 153 16.21 6.34 17.61
C ARG A 153 16.03 5.36 16.46
N CYS A 154 17.13 4.99 15.82
CA CYS A 154 17.12 3.93 14.81
C CYS A 154 16.87 2.57 15.50
N THR A 155 15.80 1.88 15.10
CA THR A 155 15.42 0.57 15.62
C THR A 155 15.77 -0.57 14.66
N SER A 156 15.95 -0.25 13.38
CA SER A 156 16.46 -1.16 12.36
C SER A 156 17.30 -0.37 11.37
N PRO A 157 18.56 -0.73 11.21
CA PRO A 157 19.34 -1.85 11.75
C PRO A 157 19.70 -1.77 13.24
N GLY A 158 19.41 -0.67 13.93
CA GLY A 158 19.76 -0.45 15.33
C GLY A 158 21.11 0.26 15.54
N ASP A 159 22.09 0.05 14.68
CA ASP A 159 23.39 0.74 14.69
C ASP A 159 23.43 1.82 13.60
N ARG A 160 23.63 3.08 14.03
CA ARG A 160 23.74 4.23 13.13
C ARG A 160 25.07 4.28 12.34
N ALA A 161 26.13 3.68 12.85
CA ALA A 161 27.44 3.76 12.23
C ALA A 161 27.48 3.15 10.83
N ASP A 162 26.58 2.18 10.56
CA ASP A 162 26.53 1.43 9.31
C ASP A 162 25.35 1.80 8.37
N LEU A 163 24.67 2.94 8.61
CA LEU A 163 23.46 3.28 7.84
C LEU A 163 23.68 3.41 6.33
N VAL A 164 24.81 3.98 5.90
CA VAL A 164 25.12 4.09 4.47
C VAL A 164 25.29 2.70 3.86
N ARG A 165 26.01 1.82 4.53
CA ARG A 165 26.17 0.42 4.13
C ARG A 165 24.85 -0.33 4.18
N TRP A 166 24.03 -0.10 5.22
CA TRP A 166 22.70 -0.68 5.34
C TRP A 166 21.82 -0.33 4.14
N HIS A 167 21.73 0.95 3.78
CA HIS A 167 20.93 1.42 2.66
C HIS A 167 21.46 0.99 1.29
N ALA A 168 22.73 0.60 1.17
CA ALA A 168 23.23 -0.04 -0.03
C ALA A 168 22.57 -1.42 -0.27
N ALA A 169 22.24 -2.14 0.80
CA ALA A 169 21.59 -3.46 0.74
C ALA A 169 20.06 -3.39 0.92
N ASN A 170 19.55 -2.48 1.75
CA ASN A 170 18.13 -2.36 2.13
C ASN A 170 17.54 -1.04 1.64
N LYS A 171 16.24 -1.03 1.39
CA LYS A 171 15.54 0.17 0.90
C LYS A 171 15.34 1.23 1.98
N GLU A 172 15.26 0.82 3.25
CA GLU A 172 14.83 1.68 4.36
C GLU A 172 15.56 1.38 5.66
N SER A 173 15.53 2.33 6.57
CA SER A 173 15.80 2.16 8.00
C SER A 173 14.60 2.62 8.82
N VAL A 174 14.37 1.99 9.98
CA VAL A 174 13.20 2.23 10.83
C VAL A 174 13.60 3.04 12.05
N TRP A 175 12.86 4.08 12.32
CA TRP A 175 13.11 5.04 13.40
C TRP A 175 11.87 5.18 14.28
N ARG A 176 12.09 5.34 15.58
CA ARG A 176 11.02 5.54 16.56
C ARG A 176 11.29 6.81 17.37
N SER A 177 10.25 7.65 17.55
CA SER A 177 10.32 8.82 18.42
C SER A 177 10.55 8.44 19.88
N GLY A 178 11.17 9.35 20.67
CA GLY A 178 11.47 9.10 22.07
C GLY A 178 10.25 8.80 22.95
N ASP A 179 9.10 9.38 22.62
CA ASP A 179 7.80 9.11 23.26
C ASP A 179 7.13 7.82 22.75
N GLY A 180 7.69 7.21 21.70
CA GLY A 180 7.18 5.98 21.09
C GLY A 180 5.90 6.12 20.27
N LEU A 181 5.42 7.35 20.02
CA LEU A 181 4.16 7.60 19.32
C LEU A 181 4.32 7.59 17.80
N HIS A 182 5.51 7.86 17.28
CA HIS A 182 5.77 7.97 15.86
C HIS A 182 6.83 6.96 15.40
N HIS A 183 6.54 6.34 14.26
CA HIS A 183 7.46 5.49 13.51
C HIS A 183 7.75 6.15 12.18
N VAL A 184 9.01 6.25 11.82
CA VAL A 184 9.47 6.78 10.52
C VAL A 184 10.22 5.67 9.80
N GLU A 185 9.83 5.38 8.57
CA GLU A 185 10.61 4.58 7.64
C GLU A 185 11.36 5.54 6.71
N LEU A 186 12.67 5.65 6.90
CA LEU A 186 13.53 6.47 6.05
C LEU A 186 13.99 5.64 4.87
N HIS A 187 13.45 5.93 3.69
CA HIS A 187 13.75 5.24 2.43
C HIS A 187 14.84 5.97 1.65
N SER A 188 15.75 5.22 1.04
CA SER A 188 16.69 5.71 0.01
C SER A 188 16.30 5.23 -1.39
N ARG A 189 15.39 4.25 -1.49
CA ARG A 189 14.79 3.71 -2.71
C ARG A 189 13.42 3.10 -2.41
N LEU A 190 12.63 2.84 -3.46
CA LEU A 190 11.23 2.47 -3.33
C LEU A 190 10.97 0.97 -3.19
N ALA A 191 11.89 0.11 -3.63
CA ALA A 191 11.75 -1.33 -3.59
C ALA A 191 13.00 -2.00 -3.03
N ASP A 192 12.83 -3.16 -2.37
CA ASP A 192 13.97 -3.95 -1.89
C ASP A 192 14.85 -4.44 -3.03
N ASN A 193 14.22 -4.89 -4.14
CA ASN A 193 14.93 -5.13 -5.37
C ASN A 193 14.88 -3.86 -6.25
N PRO A 194 16.01 -3.15 -6.42
CA PRO A 194 16.04 -1.89 -7.17
C PRO A 194 15.68 -2.06 -8.64
N GLU A 195 15.78 -3.27 -9.19
CA GLU A 195 15.43 -3.54 -10.58
C GLU A 195 13.92 -3.40 -10.86
N LEU A 196 13.05 -3.45 -9.84
CA LEU A 196 11.60 -3.41 -10.06
C LEU A 196 11.11 -2.05 -10.54
N ILE A 197 11.68 -0.95 -10.03
CA ILE A 197 11.36 0.44 -10.41
C ILE A 197 12.63 1.30 -10.37
N PRO A 198 13.61 1.05 -11.25
CA PRO A 198 14.92 1.69 -11.18
C PRO A 198 14.87 3.20 -11.41
N ASP A 199 13.89 3.68 -12.18
CA ASP A 199 13.82 5.05 -12.68
C ASP A 199 12.89 5.95 -11.85
N ILE A 200 12.38 5.45 -10.70
CA ILE A 200 11.56 6.25 -9.78
C ILE A 200 12.32 6.56 -8.51
N GLY A 201 12.42 7.85 -8.18
CA GLY A 201 13.14 8.34 -7.00
C GLY A 201 12.91 9.83 -6.75
N MET A 202 13.83 10.48 -6.05
CA MET A 202 13.72 11.90 -5.69
C MET A 202 13.66 12.86 -6.89
N ALA A 203 14.24 12.48 -8.04
CA ALA A 203 14.19 13.27 -9.27
C ALA A 203 12.88 13.08 -10.08
N SER A 204 11.99 12.18 -9.65
CA SER A 204 10.74 11.92 -10.34
C SER A 204 9.76 13.08 -10.20
N PRO A 205 8.80 13.22 -11.15
CA PRO A 205 7.70 14.15 -11.02
C PRO A 205 6.98 13.97 -9.69
N ARG A 206 6.58 15.10 -9.08
CA ARG A 206 5.94 15.13 -7.76
C ARG A 206 4.66 15.97 -7.79
N GLN A 207 3.82 15.75 -6.79
CA GLN A 207 2.62 16.54 -6.52
C GLN A 207 2.56 16.90 -5.03
N ILE A 208 1.82 17.96 -4.73
CA ILE A 208 1.52 18.38 -3.36
C ILE A 208 0.11 17.93 -3.01
N VAL A 209 -0.04 17.33 -1.85
CA VAL A 209 -1.33 16.82 -1.35
C VAL A 209 -1.70 17.56 -0.07
N ALA A 210 -2.81 18.31 -0.12
CA ALA A 210 -3.38 18.98 1.04
C ALA A 210 -4.00 17.92 1.98
N ILE A 211 -3.41 17.74 3.16
CA ILE A 211 -3.86 16.75 4.16
C ILE A 211 -4.87 17.37 5.13
N ALA A 212 -4.58 18.58 5.59
CA ALA A 212 -5.42 19.37 6.50
C ALA A 212 -5.08 20.87 6.30
N PRO A 213 -5.85 21.80 6.86
CA PRO A 213 -5.51 23.22 6.78
C PRO A 213 -4.07 23.50 7.26
N GLY A 214 -3.24 24.03 6.35
CA GLY A 214 -1.84 24.33 6.62
C GLY A 214 -0.89 23.13 6.61
N ILE A 215 -1.33 21.94 6.20
CA ILE A 215 -0.50 20.75 6.06
C ILE A 215 -0.58 20.23 4.63
N ASP A 216 0.44 20.56 3.84
CA ASP A 216 0.61 20.17 2.45
C ASP A 216 1.86 19.29 2.33
N LEU A 217 1.70 18.03 1.90
CA LEU A 217 2.79 17.06 1.85
C LEU A 217 3.18 16.73 0.40
N PRO A 218 4.48 16.82 0.04
CA PRO A 218 4.96 16.40 -1.27
C PRO A 218 4.98 14.87 -1.39
N THR A 219 4.52 14.36 -2.53
CA THR A 219 4.57 12.94 -2.88
C THR A 219 4.87 12.76 -4.37
N LEU A 220 5.08 11.53 -4.81
CA LEU A 220 5.24 11.21 -6.24
C LEU A 220 4.02 11.67 -7.04
N ALA A 221 4.21 12.11 -8.27
CA ALA A 221 3.11 12.37 -9.18
C ALA A 221 2.30 11.09 -9.45
N THR A 222 1.09 11.23 -9.95
CA THR A 222 0.12 10.13 -10.04
C THR A 222 0.65 8.89 -10.78
N ASP A 223 1.38 9.07 -11.86
CA ASP A 223 1.87 7.96 -12.69
C ASP A 223 2.96 7.17 -11.97
N GLU A 224 3.91 7.87 -11.36
CA GLU A 224 4.98 7.28 -10.57
C GLU A 224 4.43 6.66 -9.28
N LEU A 225 3.46 7.32 -8.64
CA LEU A 225 2.79 6.80 -7.44
C LEU A 225 2.03 5.51 -7.76
N PHE A 226 1.30 5.46 -8.89
CA PHE A 226 0.63 4.24 -9.34
C PHE A 226 1.62 3.09 -9.54
N ALA A 227 2.71 3.32 -10.28
CA ALA A 227 3.74 2.32 -10.51
C ALA A 227 4.36 1.82 -9.20
N TYR A 228 4.68 2.74 -8.28
CA TYR A 228 5.20 2.41 -6.95
C TYR A 228 4.22 1.57 -6.13
N LEU A 229 2.95 1.96 -6.04
CA LEU A 229 1.94 1.22 -5.28
C LEU A 229 1.70 -0.18 -5.87
N CYS A 230 1.78 -0.34 -7.19
CA CYS A 230 1.72 -1.64 -7.84
C CYS A 230 2.89 -2.54 -7.41
N VAL A 231 4.11 -2.03 -7.40
CA VAL A 231 5.30 -2.79 -6.95
C VAL A 231 5.23 -3.08 -5.45
N HIS A 232 4.82 -2.12 -4.64
CA HIS A 232 4.67 -2.30 -3.19
C HIS A 232 3.68 -3.42 -2.85
N GLY A 233 2.50 -3.42 -3.47
CA GLY A 233 1.50 -4.47 -3.26
C GLY A 233 1.96 -5.84 -3.80
N ALA A 234 2.55 -5.86 -5.01
CA ALA A 234 3.06 -7.09 -5.63
C ALA A 234 4.19 -7.73 -4.83
N SER A 235 5.10 -6.93 -4.29
CA SER A 235 6.19 -7.40 -3.42
C SER A 235 5.70 -8.05 -2.12
N SER A 236 4.46 -7.76 -1.71
CA SER A 236 3.78 -8.36 -0.56
C SER A 236 2.71 -9.38 -0.96
N ALA A 237 2.67 -9.83 -2.22
CA ALA A 237 1.63 -10.71 -2.77
C ALA A 237 0.19 -10.22 -2.45
N TRP A 238 0.00 -8.92 -2.27
CA TRP A 238 -1.29 -8.27 -2.02
C TRP A 238 -2.10 -8.82 -0.83
N PHE A 239 -1.48 -9.39 0.20
CA PHE A 239 -2.21 -10.08 1.27
C PHE A 239 -3.11 -9.19 2.13
N ARG A 240 -3.18 -7.88 1.89
CA ARG A 240 -4.05 -6.92 2.60
C ARG A 240 -4.91 -6.12 1.64
N LEU A 241 -6.21 -6.09 1.90
CA LEU A 241 -7.17 -5.36 1.06
C LEU A 241 -6.90 -3.85 1.03
N LYS A 242 -6.33 -3.26 2.10
CA LYS A 242 -6.01 -1.83 2.14
C LYS A 242 -5.20 -1.35 0.92
N TRP A 243 -4.26 -2.14 0.43
CA TRP A 243 -3.42 -1.78 -0.72
C TRP A 243 -4.19 -1.81 -2.04
N VAL A 244 -5.12 -2.78 -2.17
CA VAL A 244 -5.98 -2.89 -3.35
C VAL A 244 -7.01 -1.75 -3.36
N ALA A 245 -7.57 -1.40 -2.18
CA ALA A 245 -8.49 -0.28 -2.02
C ALA A 245 -7.80 1.07 -2.30
N ASP A 246 -6.53 1.25 -1.89
CA ASP A 246 -5.72 2.43 -2.23
C ASP A 246 -5.63 2.62 -3.75
N LEU A 247 -5.31 1.55 -4.49
CA LEU A 247 -5.25 1.61 -5.96
C LEU A 247 -6.62 1.83 -6.59
N ALA A 248 -7.67 1.16 -6.11
CA ALA A 248 -9.02 1.36 -6.62
C ALA A 248 -9.46 2.82 -6.45
N GLY A 249 -9.16 3.43 -5.29
CA GLY A 249 -9.41 4.84 -5.04
C GLY A 249 -8.59 5.78 -5.92
N LEU A 250 -7.31 5.47 -6.17
CA LEU A 250 -6.44 6.22 -7.10
C LEU A 250 -6.97 6.16 -8.55
N LEU A 251 -7.58 5.04 -8.93
CA LEU A 251 -8.14 4.82 -10.28
C LEU A 251 -9.56 5.39 -10.41
N ARG A 252 -10.18 5.85 -9.33
CA ARG A 252 -11.54 6.39 -9.32
C ARG A 252 -11.73 7.49 -10.36
N GLY A 253 -12.85 7.43 -11.10
CA GLY A 253 -13.22 8.42 -12.08
C GLY A 253 -12.37 8.44 -13.34
N ARG A 254 -11.42 7.50 -13.49
CA ARG A 254 -10.67 7.35 -14.74
C ARG A 254 -11.45 6.48 -15.72
N ASP A 255 -11.45 6.92 -16.96
CA ASP A 255 -11.92 6.12 -18.09
C ASP A 255 -10.90 5.03 -18.47
N GLY A 256 -11.28 4.19 -19.39
CA GLY A 256 -10.43 3.10 -19.88
C GLY A 256 -9.11 3.57 -20.46
N ASP A 257 -9.11 4.68 -21.20
CA ASP A 257 -7.90 5.26 -21.80
C ASP A 257 -6.96 5.80 -20.73
N GLY A 258 -7.50 6.41 -19.67
CA GLY A 258 -6.74 6.88 -18.53
C GLY A 258 -6.04 5.73 -17.79
N ILE A 259 -6.73 4.59 -17.61
CA ILE A 259 -6.14 3.40 -17.01
C ILE A 259 -5.06 2.79 -17.92
N GLU A 260 -5.32 2.73 -19.23
CA GLU A 260 -4.35 2.21 -20.19
C GLU A 260 -3.08 3.08 -20.24
N ARG A 261 -3.20 4.41 -20.17
CA ARG A 261 -2.04 5.32 -20.07
C ARG A 261 -1.20 5.03 -18.84
N LEU A 262 -1.82 4.85 -17.66
CA LEU A 262 -1.10 4.47 -16.43
C LEU A 262 -0.37 3.14 -16.59
N TYR A 263 -1.01 2.15 -17.20
CA TYR A 263 -0.37 0.86 -17.46
C TYR A 263 0.84 0.98 -18.39
N ARG A 264 0.68 1.71 -19.51
CA ARG A 264 1.78 1.96 -20.46
C ARG A 264 2.94 2.72 -19.79
N ARG A 265 2.63 3.73 -18.97
CA ARG A 265 3.64 4.45 -18.21
C ARG A 265 4.37 3.52 -17.23
N SER A 266 3.65 2.65 -16.54
CA SER A 266 4.25 1.63 -15.65
C SER A 266 5.18 0.66 -16.39
N GLN A 267 4.88 0.33 -17.66
CA GLN A 267 5.78 -0.46 -18.49
C GLN A 267 7.11 0.26 -18.73
N THR A 268 7.07 1.56 -19.06
CA THR A 268 8.30 2.36 -19.27
C THR A 268 9.10 2.54 -17.98
N LEU A 269 8.43 2.55 -16.81
CA LEU A 269 9.05 2.63 -15.48
C LEU A 269 9.52 1.27 -14.93
N GLY A 270 9.41 0.20 -15.73
CA GLY A 270 9.92 -1.13 -15.38
C GLY A 270 9.00 -2.00 -14.51
N SER A 271 7.78 -1.54 -14.18
CA SER A 271 6.84 -2.22 -13.27
C SER A 271 5.69 -2.96 -13.99
N ALA A 272 5.87 -3.32 -15.28
CA ALA A 272 4.82 -3.88 -16.14
C ALA A 272 4.02 -5.03 -15.51
N ARG A 273 4.69 -6.06 -14.95
CA ARG A 273 4.01 -7.23 -14.35
C ARG A 273 3.30 -6.88 -13.05
N ALA A 274 3.90 -6.04 -12.20
CA ALA A 274 3.28 -5.56 -10.98
C ALA A 274 2.01 -4.75 -11.29
N ALA A 275 2.05 -3.87 -12.30
CA ALA A 275 0.90 -3.11 -12.75
C ALA A 275 -0.18 -4.01 -13.38
N ALA A 276 0.21 -5.01 -14.18
CA ALA A 276 -0.73 -5.98 -14.75
C ALA A 276 -1.45 -6.76 -13.64
N GLN A 277 -0.70 -7.29 -12.67
CA GLN A 277 -1.27 -7.98 -11.51
C GLN A 277 -2.23 -7.08 -10.74
N ALA A 278 -1.81 -5.84 -10.46
CA ALA A 278 -2.60 -4.86 -9.72
C ALA A 278 -3.94 -4.57 -10.41
N LEU A 279 -3.92 -4.26 -11.71
CA LEU A 279 -5.14 -3.98 -12.48
C LEU A 279 -6.07 -5.18 -12.53
N MET A 280 -5.55 -6.40 -12.70
CA MET A 280 -6.36 -7.62 -12.67
C MET A 280 -6.99 -7.87 -11.30
N VAL A 281 -6.27 -7.62 -10.20
CA VAL A 281 -6.80 -7.78 -8.83
C VAL A 281 -7.84 -6.71 -8.52
N VAL A 282 -7.59 -5.45 -8.89
CA VAL A 282 -8.56 -4.36 -8.69
C VAL A 282 -9.81 -4.58 -9.52
N ASP A 283 -9.67 -4.99 -10.79
CA ASP A 283 -10.81 -5.30 -11.66
C ASP A 283 -11.66 -6.44 -11.09
N ALA A 284 -11.02 -7.48 -10.62
CA ALA A 284 -11.70 -8.63 -10.03
C ALA A 284 -12.53 -8.30 -8.77
N LEU A 285 -12.07 -7.35 -7.94
CA LEU A 285 -12.73 -7.03 -6.67
C LEU A 285 -13.67 -5.81 -6.77
N PHE A 286 -13.32 -4.83 -7.58
CA PHE A 286 -14.02 -3.55 -7.62
C PHE A 286 -14.67 -3.25 -8.98
N GLY A 287 -14.28 -3.97 -10.04
CA GLY A 287 -14.68 -3.67 -11.41
C GLY A 287 -13.97 -2.41 -11.94
N LEU A 288 -13.32 -2.52 -13.06
CA LEU A 288 -12.67 -1.40 -13.74
C LEU A 288 -13.21 -1.27 -15.17
N PRO A 289 -13.32 -0.07 -15.73
CA PRO A 289 -13.68 0.14 -17.12
C PRO A 289 -12.48 -0.17 -18.04
N LEU A 290 -11.95 -1.40 -17.96
CA LEU A 290 -10.80 -1.81 -18.77
C LEU A 290 -11.21 -1.95 -20.25
N PRO A 291 -10.53 -1.26 -21.19
CA PRO A 291 -10.70 -1.50 -22.61
C PRO A 291 -10.43 -2.99 -22.95
N SER A 292 -11.20 -3.55 -23.88
CA SER A 292 -11.05 -4.96 -24.28
C SER A 292 -9.64 -5.28 -24.76
N GLY A 293 -8.99 -4.33 -25.46
CA GLY A 293 -7.59 -4.46 -25.88
C GLY A 293 -6.63 -4.61 -24.69
N LEU A 294 -6.77 -3.75 -23.68
CA LEU A 294 -5.95 -3.83 -22.47
C LEU A 294 -6.24 -5.12 -21.69
N ARG A 295 -7.50 -5.48 -21.47
CA ARG A 295 -7.87 -6.74 -20.81
C ARG A 295 -7.21 -7.94 -21.47
N ASN A 296 -7.27 -8.03 -22.80
CA ASN A 296 -6.62 -9.08 -23.56
C ASN A 296 -5.10 -9.11 -23.37
N VAL A 297 -4.43 -7.94 -23.32
CA VAL A 297 -2.98 -7.84 -23.06
C VAL A 297 -2.65 -8.38 -21.67
N LEU A 298 -3.39 -7.98 -20.64
CA LEU A 298 -3.17 -8.42 -19.26
C LEU A 298 -3.35 -9.94 -19.14
N GLU A 299 -4.41 -10.49 -19.74
CA GLU A 299 -4.81 -11.89 -19.62
C GLU A 299 -4.03 -12.86 -20.53
N ARG A 300 -3.38 -12.40 -21.60
CA ARG A 300 -2.54 -13.26 -22.46
C ARG A 300 -1.41 -13.91 -21.71
N SER A 301 -0.80 -13.20 -20.76
CA SER A 301 0.32 -13.72 -19.98
C SER A 301 -0.14 -14.71 -18.92
N ALA A 302 0.27 -15.98 -19.04
CA ALA A 302 0.02 -16.99 -18.01
C ALA A 302 0.62 -16.58 -16.65
N VAL A 303 1.76 -15.89 -16.66
CA VAL A 303 2.40 -15.39 -15.45
C VAL A 303 1.55 -14.31 -14.79
N ASN A 304 1.00 -13.35 -15.55
CA ASN A 304 0.12 -12.32 -14.99
C ASN A 304 -1.13 -12.95 -14.34
N ARG A 305 -1.77 -13.90 -15.04
CA ARG A 305 -2.92 -14.62 -14.51
C ARG A 305 -2.58 -15.37 -13.22
N TRP A 306 -1.44 -16.05 -13.20
CA TRP A 306 -0.98 -16.78 -12.01
C TRP A 306 -0.69 -15.84 -10.84
N LEU A 307 0.00 -14.70 -11.07
CA LEU A 307 0.28 -13.69 -10.05
C LEU A 307 -1.01 -13.10 -9.50
N ALA A 308 -1.98 -12.75 -10.35
CA ALA A 308 -3.27 -12.23 -9.91
C ALA A 308 -4.06 -13.27 -9.10
N ALA A 309 -4.09 -14.53 -9.55
CA ALA A 309 -4.74 -15.61 -8.82
C ALA A 309 -4.08 -15.88 -7.46
N ALA A 310 -2.75 -15.81 -7.37
CA ALA A 310 -2.02 -15.92 -6.11
C ALA A 310 -2.39 -14.79 -5.14
N ALA A 311 -2.44 -13.53 -5.62
CA ALA A 311 -2.86 -12.40 -4.82
C ALA A 311 -4.30 -12.53 -4.29
N LEU A 312 -5.24 -12.95 -5.14
CA LEU A 312 -6.63 -13.17 -4.72
C LEU A 312 -6.77 -14.29 -3.68
N ARG A 313 -5.95 -15.36 -3.77
CA ARG A 313 -5.89 -16.41 -2.75
C ARG A 313 -5.33 -15.87 -1.43
N GLU A 314 -4.28 -15.05 -1.45
CA GLU A 314 -3.72 -14.44 -0.25
C GLU A 314 -4.70 -13.46 0.41
N LEU A 315 -5.46 -12.71 -0.38
CA LEU A 315 -6.54 -11.85 0.11
C LEU A 315 -7.65 -12.66 0.77
N ALA A 316 -8.08 -13.76 0.16
CA ALA A 316 -9.15 -14.62 0.68
C ALA A 316 -8.71 -15.50 1.88
N ALA A 317 -7.41 -15.65 2.12
CA ALA A 317 -6.92 -16.53 3.18
C ALA A 317 -7.37 -16.05 4.58
N PRO A 318 -7.75 -16.94 5.50
CA PRO A 318 -8.29 -16.57 6.82
C PRO A 318 -7.23 -15.99 7.77
N ARG A 319 -5.94 -16.22 7.51
CA ARG A 319 -4.81 -15.76 8.34
C ARG A 319 -3.78 -15.04 7.49
N ALA A 320 -3.09 -14.07 8.08
CA ALA A 320 -1.98 -13.39 7.41
C ALA A 320 -0.82 -14.36 7.10
N PRO A 321 0.02 -14.08 6.08
CA PRO A 321 1.16 -14.95 5.75
C PRO A 321 2.09 -15.22 6.94
N THR A 322 2.34 -14.23 7.78
CA THR A 322 3.21 -14.32 8.96
C THR A 322 2.63 -15.20 10.09
N GLU A 323 1.33 -15.47 10.06
CA GLU A 323 0.62 -16.30 11.03
C GLU A 323 0.50 -17.77 10.59
N ARG A 324 0.94 -18.07 9.38
CA ARG A 324 0.86 -19.42 8.77
C ARG A 324 2.25 -20.04 8.69
N ARG A 325 2.33 -21.35 8.98
CA ARG A 325 3.56 -22.11 8.74
C ARG A 325 3.90 -22.03 7.23
N LEU A 326 5.11 -21.57 6.88
CA LEU A 326 5.56 -21.32 5.51
C LEU A 326 4.68 -20.29 4.75
N GLY A 327 3.87 -19.49 5.44
CA GLY A 327 2.94 -18.53 4.80
C GLY A 327 3.64 -17.49 3.93
N THR A 328 4.87 -17.08 4.27
CA THR A 328 5.65 -16.11 3.47
C THR A 328 6.24 -16.71 2.18
N ALA A 329 6.23 -18.03 2.01
CA ALA A 329 6.78 -18.70 0.83
C ALA A 329 6.12 -18.19 -0.48
N MET A 330 4.80 -17.94 -0.47
CA MET A 330 4.10 -17.39 -1.62
C MET A 330 4.59 -15.98 -1.97
N ILE A 331 4.88 -15.15 -0.95
CA ILE A 331 5.43 -13.80 -1.15
C ILE A 331 6.78 -13.90 -1.88
N HIS A 332 7.68 -14.75 -1.38
CA HIS A 332 8.99 -14.95 -1.98
C HIS A 332 8.91 -15.50 -3.41
N LEU A 333 8.01 -16.46 -3.65
CA LEU A 333 7.81 -17.06 -4.96
C LEU A 333 7.28 -16.04 -5.98
N THR A 334 6.28 -15.22 -5.59
CA THR A 334 5.72 -14.19 -6.48
C THR A 334 6.75 -13.13 -6.86
N GLN A 335 7.63 -12.75 -5.93
CA GLN A 335 8.71 -11.79 -6.19
C GLN A 335 9.65 -12.24 -7.31
N LEU A 336 9.94 -13.54 -7.43
CA LEU A 336 10.78 -14.08 -8.50
C LEU A 336 10.21 -13.85 -9.91
N LEU A 337 8.91 -13.61 -10.00
CA LEU A 337 8.18 -13.51 -11.26
C LEU A 337 7.77 -12.06 -11.62
N LEU A 338 8.11 -11.07 -10.81
CA LEU A 338 7.69 -9.67 -11.03
C LEU A 338 8.36 -9.02 -12.26
N LYS A 339 9.49 -9.56 -12.71
CA LYS A 339 10.08 -9.20 -14.01
C LYS A 339 10.29 -10.43 -14.88
N PRO A 340 10.33 -10.26 -16.21
CA PRO A 340 10.64 -11.36 -17.12
C PRO A 340 12.12 -11.74 -17.07
N GLY A 341 12.37 -13.01 -17.36
CA GLY A 341 13.72 -13.55 -17.58
C GLY A 341 14.32 -14.30 -16.39
N PRO A 342 15.05 -15.39 -16.67
CA PRO A 342 15.64 -16.23 -15.63
C PRO A 342 16.72 -15.51 -14.83
N MET A 343 17.42 -14.55 -15.43
CA MET A 343 18.47 -13.80 -14.75
C MET A 343 17.92 -12.91 -13.63
N PHE A 344 16.73 -12.29 -13.85
CA PHE A 344 16.06 -11.55 -12.79
C PHE A 344 15.66 -12.49 -11.63
N ALA A 345 15.03 -13.62 -11.95
CA ALA A 345 14.64 -14.59 -10.92
C ALA A 345 15.84 -15.10 -10.13
N TRP A 346 16.98 -15.36 -10.79
CA TRP A 346 18.21 -15.75 -10.13
C TRP A 346 18.77 -14.66 -9.20
N ARG A 347 18.83 -13.40 -9.64
CA ARG A 347 19.30 -12.28 -8.81
C ARG A 347 18.37 -12.05 -7.61
N GLU A 348 17.06 -12.15 -7.82
CA GLU A 348 16.08 -12.04 -6.74
C GLU A 348 16.23 -13.17 -5.72
N LEU A 349 16.38 -14.42 -6.15
CA LEU A 349 16.62 -15.56 -5.28
C LEU A 349 17.90 -15.37 -4.45
N ARG A 350 18.98 -14.91 -5.09
CA ARG A 350 20.24 -14.59 -4.40
C ARG A 350 20.05 -13.49 -3.37
N ARG A 351 19.31 -12.41 -3.69
CA ARG A 351 19.00 -11.32 -2.76
C ARG A 351 18.23 -11.86 -1.54
N GLN A 352 17.19 -12.66 -1.77
CA GLN A 352 16.40 -13.27 -0.69
C GLN A 352 17.27 -14.15 0.22
N ALA A 353 18.16 -14.95 -0.35
CA ALA A 353 19.09 -15.77 0.42
C ALA A 353 20.05 -14.93 1.27
N GLN A 354 20.58 -13.82 0.71
CA GLN A 354 21.45 -12.89 1.45
C GLN A 354 20.73 -12.25 2.64
N VAL A 355 19.48 -11.79 2.44
CA VAL A 355 18.67 -11.23 3.54
C VAL A 355 18.37 -12.27 4.61
N ALA A 356 18.05 -13.52 4.22
CA ALA A 356 17.80 -14.60 5.17
C ALA A 356 19.05 -14.98 6.00
N LEU A 357 20.24 -14.85 5.42
CA LEU A 357 21.50 -15.09 6.13
C LEU A 357 21.88 -13.93 7.06
N ALA A 358 21.59 -12.70 6.67
CA ALA A 358 21.87 -11.49 7.47
C ALA A 358 20.97 -11.37 8.72
N ASN A 359 19.79 -12.01 8.71
CA ASN A 359 18.81 -11.99 9.80
C ASN A 359 18.94 -13.19 10.76
N ARG A 360 19.96 -14.03 10.59
CA ARG A 360 20.32 -15.14 11.51
C ARG A 360 21.45 -14.73 12.43
#